data_03dc38a42df164639195ce8cab2a5ce8
#
_entry.id   03dc38a42df164639195ce8cab2a5ce8
#
_cell.length_a   1.000
_cell.length_b   1.000
_cell.length_c   1.000
_cell.angle_alpha   90.00
_cell.angle_beta   90.00
_cell.angle_gamma   90.00
#
_symmetry.space_group_name_H-M   'P 1'
#
loop_
_entity.id
_entity.type
_entity.pdbx_description
1 polymer ?
#
loop_
_entity_poly.entity_id
_entity_poly.type
_entity_poly.pdbx_seq_one_letter_code
_entity_poly.pdbx_strand_id
1 'polypeptide(L)'
;DAQVIIVGAGPAGSMAAYQLASKGISVLILEKAIFPRYKVCGAGLTHKILQQIPFDISPILETHVTTIIFSRGFKDTFQRQSVEPLLYCTNRDKLDDFLLQKAVQAGARVLHGEQVMKVSQNTDNVTVTTKDNTYRSNLLIGAEGAAGHVARLAGLHENIEQGLAWEAEIPADPETVKTFSNTVFLDWGSFPGGYGWVFPKGDHFSIGVGGPASLSKWMMPYYKKMLAYLASERSKIEVLETMSLKSWPIPVRIKKGRFHNGRILVAGDAAGLTDPLTGEG
;
A
#
# COMPACT_ATOMS: atom_id res chain seq x y z
N ASP A 1 -16.26 13.92 18.64
CA ASP A 1 -17.01 14.44 17.50
C ASP A 1 -16.08 15.27 16.60
N ALA A 2 -16.33 15.26 15.31
CA ALA A 2 -15.61 16.02 14.29
C ALA A 2 -16.54 16.30 13.10
N GLN A 3 -16.17 17.22 12.22
CA GLN A 3 -16.93 17.40 10.97
C GLN A 3 -16.76 16.17 10.05
N VAL A 4 -15.56 15.62 10.01
CA VAL A 4 -15.25 14.41 9.26
C VAL A 4 -14.53 13.40 10.13
N ILE A 5 -14.99 12.16 10.13
CA ILE A 5 -14.24 11.02 10.66
C ILE A 5 -13.61 10.28 9.50
N ILE A 6 -12.33 9.89 9.64
CA ILE A 6 -11.61 9.04 8.70
C ILE A 6 -11.24 7.76 9.43
N VAL A 7 -11.55 6.61 8.83
CA VAL A 7 -11.21 5.31 9.39
C VAL A 7 -10.02 4.75 8.62
N GLY A 8 -8.90 4.59 9.33
CA GLY A 8 -7.61 4.15 8.77
C GLY A 8 -6.64 5.30 8.53
N ALA A 9 -5.43 5.17 9.06
CA ALA A 9 -4.33 6.14 8.94
C ALA A 9 -3.27 5.72 7.92
N GLY A 10 -3.58 4.85 6.96
CA GLY A 10 -2.73 4.57 5.80
C GLY A 10 -2.64 5.79 4.86
N PRO A 11 -1.88 5.68 3.74
CA PRO A 11 -1.64 6.81 2.85
C PRO A 11 -2.92 7.54 2.41
N ALA A 12 -3.96 6.80 2.01
CA ALA A 12 -5.23 7.41 1.57
C ALA A 12 -5.92 8.20 2.70
N GLY A 13 -5.97 7.62 3.92
CA GLY A 13 -6.61 8.29 5.06
C GLY A 13 -5.81 9.49 5.56
N SER A 14 -4.49 9.35 5.68
CA SER A 14 -3.62 10.45 6.12
C SER A 14 -3.61 11.62 5.13
N MET A 15 -3.56 11.34 3.83
CA MET A 15 -3.62 12.40 2.83
C MET A 15 -4.99 13.08 2.75
N ALA A 16 -6.09 12.32 2.90
CA ALA A 16 -7.42 12.91 3.02
C ALA A 16 -7.53 13.81 4.26
N ALA A 17 -7.01 13.34 5.40
CA ALA A 17 -6.98 14.12 6.63
C ALA A 17 -6.16 15.40 6.50
N TYR A 18 -4.96 15.30 5.91
CA TYR A 18 -4.11 16.46 5.63
C TYR A 18 -4.85 17.51 4.79
N GLN A 19 -5.44 17.09 3.67
CA GLN A 19 -6.14 18.00 2.76
C GLN A 19 -7.35 18.68 3.40
N LEU A 20 -8.10 17.98 4.23
CA LEU A 20 -9.26 18.53 4.93
C LEU A 20 -8.84 19.46 6.08
N ALA A 21 -7.90 19.02 6.91
CA ALA A 21 -7.41 19.78 8.06
C ALA A 21 -6.71 21.07 7.62
N SER A 22 -5.92 21.05 6.53
CA SER A 22 -5.30 22.24 5.95
C SER A 22 -6.30 23.28 5.46
N LYS A 23 -7.57 22.91 5.27
CA LYS A 23 -8.68 23.81 4.94
C LYS A 23 -9.53 24.20 6.17
N GLY A 24 -9.05 23.91 7.37
CA GLY A 24 -9.75 24.25 8.62
C GLY A 24 -10.93 23.33 8.98
N ILE A 25 -11.08 22.19 8.28
CA ILE A 25 -12.13 21.22 8.60
C ILE A 25 -11.66 20.38 9.81
N SER A 26 -12.53 20.25 10.81
CA SER A 26 -12.27 19.38 11.98
C SER A 26 -12.29 17.91 11.57
N VAL A 27 -11.12 17.25 11.65
CA VAL A 27 -10.93 15.84 11.27
C VAL A 27 -10.53 15.00 12.47
N LEU A 28 -11.16 13.84 12.60
CA LEU A 28 -10.77 12.77 13.53
C LEU A 28 -10.42 11.50 12.74
N ILE A 29 -9.19 11.00 12.92
CA ILE A 29 -8.74 9.73 12.37
C ILE A 29 -8.90 8.65 13.44
N LEU A 30 -9.58 7.55 13.11
CA LEU A 30 -9.66 6.35 13.95
C LEU A 30 -8.77 5.27 13.30
N GLU A 31 -7.72 4.86 14.01
CA GLU A 31 -6.76 3.86 13.52
C GLU A 31 -6.64 2.70 14.52
N LYS A 32 -6.80 1.48 14.02
CA LYS A 32 -6.73 0.27 14.86
C LYS A 32 -5.34 -0.08 15.37
N ALA A 33 -4.30 0.29 14.60
CA ALA A 33 -2.91 0.03 14.93
C ALA A 33 -2.27 1.20 15.68
N ILE A 34 -1.15 0.92 16.33
CA ILE A 34 -0.24 1.94 16.85
C ILE A 34 0.86 2.16 15.81
N PHE A 35 1.13 3.41 15.46
CA PHE A 35 2.16 3.80 14.50
C PHE A 35 3.48 4.12 15.19
N PRO A 36 4.65 3.91 14.54
CA PRO A 36 4.79 3.28 13.21
C PRO A 36 4.45 1.79 13.23
N ARG A 37 3.99 1.25 12.09
CA ARG A 37 3.63 -0.16 11.97
C ARG A 37 4.05 -0.75 10.64
N TYR A 38 4.40 -2.02 10.64
CA TYR A 38 4.67 -2.77 9.42
C TYR A 38 3.43 -2.90 8.53
N LYS A 39 3.63 -2.84 7.21
CA LYS A 39 2.59 -3.12 6.22
C LYS A 39 3.21 -3.77 4.98
N VAL A 40 2.70 -4.93 4.58
CA VAL A 40 3.11 -5.63 3.34
C VAL A 40 2.91 -4.71 2.14
N CYS A 41 3.98 -4.35 1.44
CA CYS A 41 3.95 -3.52 0.23
C CYS A 41 5.36 -3.28 -0.30
N GLY A 42 5.60 -3.49 -1.58
CA GLY A 42 6.87 -3.12 -2.21
C GLY A 42 7.25 -1.64 -2.04
N ALA A 43 6.27 -0.78 -1.72
CA ALA A 43 6.44 0.66 -1.41
C ALA A 43 7.30 1.41 -2.43
N GLY A 44 7.12 1.09 -3.72
CA GLY A 44 7.61 1.89 -4.84
C GLY A 44 6.70 3.08 -5.07
N LEU A 45 7.27 4.27 -5.15
CA LEU A 45 6.56 5.54 -5.38
C LEU A 45 6.96 6.07 -6.75
N THR A 46 6.00 6.14 -7.67
CA THR A 46 6.24 6.72 -8.99
C THR A 46 6.41 8.22 -8.92
N HIS A 47 7.10 8.81 -9.89
CA HIS A 47 7.26 10.26 -9.99
C HIS A 47 5.89 10.99 -10.01
N LYS A 48 4.88 10.38 -10.63
CA LYS A 48 3.51 10.90 -10.68
C LYS A 48 2.91 11.05 -9.27
N ILE A 49 3.12 10.09 -8.39
CA ILE A 49 2.63 10.15 -7.00
C ILE A 49 3.32 11.27 -6.23
N LEU A 50 4.64 11.42 -6.40
CA LEU A 50 5.38 12.49 -5.72
C LEU A 50 4.84 13.89 -6.05
N GLN A 51 4.45 14.11 -7.30
CA GLN A 51 3.85 15.39 -7.72
C GLN A 51 2.50 15.68 -7.05
N GLN A 52 1.82 14.68 -6.50
CA GLN A 52 0.53 14.84 -5.81
C GLN A 52 0.71 15.10 -4.30
N ILE A 53 1.90 14.88 -3.76
CA ILE A 53 2.19 15.12 -2.34
C ILE A 53 2.64 16.57 -2.18
N PRO A 54 1.93 17.40 -1.39
CA PRO A 54 2.16 18.84 -1.32
C PRO A 54 3.29 19.25 -0.38
N PHE A 55 4.13 18.32 0.04
CA PHE A 55 5.26 18.54 0.93
C PHE A 55 6.42 17.61 0.58
N ASP A 56 7.63 17.97 1.01
CA ASP A 56 8.83 17.16 0.79
C ASP A 56 8.78 15.85 1.58
N ILE A 57 8.98 14.71 0.88
CA ILE A 57 9.09 13.37 1.46
C ILE A 57 10.49 12.79 1.33
N SER A 58 11.45 13.55 0.85
CA SER A 58 12.83 13.09 0.70
C SER A 58 13.44 12.47 1.96
N PRO A 59 13.10 12.93 3.20
CA PRO A 59 13.65 12.34 4.42
C PRO A 59 13.29 10.88 4.66
N ILE A 60 12.25 10.35 3.96
CA ILE A 60 11.80 8.96 4.16
C ILE A 60 12.03 8.09 2.93
N LEU A 61 12.70 8.59 1.91
CA LEU A 61 13.08 7.81 0.74
C LEU A 61 14.35 7.01 1.03
N GLU A 62 14.31 5.71 0.72
CA GLU A 62 15.44 4.81 0.93
C GLU A 62 16.34 4.75 -0.31
N THR A 63 15.73 4.65 -1.50
CA THR A 63 16.48 4.52 -2.75
C THR A 63 15.82 5.28 -3.90
N HIS A 64 16.65 5.68 -4.86
CA HIS A 64 16.26 6.32 -6.11
C HIS A 64 16.54 5.35 -7.26
N VAL A 65 15.50 4.87 -7.89
CA VAL A 65 15.59 3.86 -8.95
C VAL A 65 15.69 4.52 -10.31
N THR A 66 16.79 4.30 -11.00
CA THR A 66 17.02 4.80 -12.37
C THR A 66 16.99 3.68 -13.40
N THR A 67 16.97 2.42 -12.96
CA THR A 67 16.97 1.25 -13.82
C THR A 67 15.84 0.30 -13.46
N ILE A 68 15.06 -0.10 -14.46
CA ILE A 68 14.07 -1.18 -14.29
C ILE A 68 14.46 -2.31 -15.25
N ILE A 69 14.65 -3.51 -14.71
CA ILE A 69 14.83 -4.73 -15.47
C ILE A 69 13.49 -5.44 -15.56
N PHE A 70 13.03 -5.64 -16.78
CA PHE A 70 11.84 -6.41 -17.08
C PHE A 70 12.22 -7.82 -17.52
N SER A 71 11.51 -8.82 -17.03
CA SER A 71 11.69 -10.21 -17.41
C SER A 71 10.36 -10.84 -17.77
N ARG A 72 10.40 -11.84 -18.65
CA ARG A 72 9.27 -12.70 -18.97
C ARG A 72 9.61 -14.16 -18.63
N GLY A 73 9.09 -14.62 -17.49
CA GLY A 73 9.30 -15.98 -17.01
C GLY A 73 10.77 -16.30 -16.70
N PHE A 74 11.55 -15.31 -16.28
CA PHE A 74 12.98 -15.40 -15.97
C PHE A 74 13.88 -15.73 -17.16
N LYS A 75 13.46 -15.41 -18.38
CA LYS A 75 14.22 -15.70 -19.62
C LYS A 75 14.47 -14.44 -20.42
N ASP A 76 13.46 -13.94 -21.10
CA ASP A 76 13.59 -12.78 -21.96
C ASP A 76 13.66 -11.52 -21.10
N THR A 77 14.82 -10.89 -21.02
CA THR A 77 15.04 -9.70 -20.22
C THR A 77 15.33 -8.49 -21.10
N PHE A 78 14.78 -7.35 -20.72
CA PHE A 78 15.21 -6.05 -21.24
C PHE A 78 15.27 -5.05 -20.08
N GLN A 79 16.07 -4.00 -20.26
CA GLN A 79 16.20 -2.98 -19.23
C GLN A 79 15.79 -1.61 -19.77
N ARG A 80 15.17 -0.83 -18.91
CA ARG A 80 14.90 0.60 -19.10
C ARG A 80 15.76 1.38 -18.14
N GLN A 81 16.57 2.30 -18.65
CA GLN A 81 17.40 3.20 -17.85
C GLN A 81 17.03 4.65 -18.13
N SER A 82 17.13 5.49 -17.11
CA SER A 82 16.87 6.92 -17.17
C SER A 82 17.94 7.67 -16.38
N VAL A 83 18.22 8.91 -16.78
CA VAL A 83 19.04 9.83 -15.98
C VAL A 83 18.28 10.29 -14.73
N GLU A 84 16.99 10.60 -14.90
CA GLU A 84 16.10 10.95 -13.79
C GLU A 84 15.49 9.69 -13.16
N PRO A 85 15.21 9.71 -11.86
CA PRO A 85 14.57 8.59 -11.18
C PRO A 85 13.24 8.20 -11.82
N LEU A 86 13.06 6.93 -12.13
CA LEU A 86 11.82 6.35 -12.64
C LEU A 86 10.81 6.11 -11.52
N LEU A 87 11.33 5.73 -10.35
CA LEU A 87 10.56 5.58 -9.12
C LEU A 87 11.49 5.71 -7.89
N TYR A 88 10.88 5.81 -6.73
CA TYR A 88 11.56 5.87 -5.45
C TYR A 88 11.06 4.73 -4.57
N CYS A 89 11.91 4.17 -3.73
CA CYS A 89 11.49 3.19 -2.75
C CYS A 89 11.56 3.78 -1.34
N THR A 90 10.62 3.34 -0.51
CA THR A 90 10.56 3.70 0.91
C THR A 90 10.10 2.48 1.73
N ASN A 91 10.09 2.61 3.05
CA ASN A 91 9.48 1.64 3.95
C ASN A 91 8.10 2.13 4.39
N ARG A 92 7.12 1.22 4.44
CA ARG A 92 5.72 1.57 4.75
C ARG A 92 5.51 2.05 6.19
N ASP A 93 6.31 1.59 7.12
CA ASP A 93 6.30 2.09 8.50
C ASP A 93 6.69 3.57 8.54
N LYS A 94 7.77 3.94 7.85
CA LYS A 94 8.23 5.33 7.73
C LYS A 94 7.25 6.20 6.94
N LEU A 95 6.82 5.72 5.77
CA LEU A 95 5.90 6.47 4.90
C LEU A 95 4.57 6.74 5.60
N ASP A 96 3.94 5.69 6.14
CA ASP A 96 2.61 5.81 6.71
C ASP A 96 2.64 6.72 7.95
N ASP A 97 3.66 6.60 8.82
CA ASP A 97 3.83 7.47 9.99
C ASP A 97 4.12 8.92 9.56
N PHE A 98 5.00 9.13 8.61
CA PHE A 98 5.31 10.47 8.10
C PHE A 98 4.07 11.19 7.56
N LEU A 99 3.25 10.52 6.74
CA LEU A 99 2.03 11.09 6.21
C LEU A 99 1.01 11.39 7.32
N LEU A 100 0.90 10.52 8.32
CA LEU A 100 0.05 10.74 9.49
C LEU A 100 0.50 11.96 10.30
N GLN A 101 1.80 12.10 10.53
CA GLN A 101 2.37 13.26 11.23
C GLN A 101 2.08 14.57 10.48
N LYS A 102 2.16 14.56 9.15
CA LYS A 102 1.76 15.72 8.32
C LYS A 102 0.28 16.09 8.49
N ALA A 103 -0.60 15.09 8.56
CA ALA A 103 -2.02 15.32 8.82
C ALA A 103 -2.26 15.90 10.22
N VAL A 104 -1.56 15.41 11.23
CA VAL A 104 -1.64 15.93 12.60
C VAL A 104 -1.10 17.36 12.68
N GLN A 105 0.02 17.66 12.04
CA GLN A 105 0.58 19.02 11.95
C GLN A 105 -0.38 20.00 11.25
N ALA A 106 -1.19 19.52 10.31
CA ALA A 106 -2.23 20.31 9.65
C ALA A 106 -3.50 20.51 10.51
N GLY A 107 -3.59 19.88 11.71
CA GLY A 107 -4.69 20.04 12.65
C GLY A 107 -5.63 18.82 12.76
N ALA A 108 -5.37 17.71 12.09
CA ALA A 108 -6.14 16.49 12.30
C ALA A 108 -5.82 15.87 13.67
N ARG A 109 -6.83 15.28 14.32
CA ARG A 109 -6.64 14.46 15.53
C ARG A 109 -6.61 13.00 15.14
N VAL A 110 -5.80 12.20 15.81
CA VAL A 110 -5.74 10.74 15.64
C VAL A 110 -5.95 10.03 16.96
N LEU A 111 -6.72 8.94 16.93
CA LEU A 111 -6.87 7.99 18.02
C LEU A 111 -6.40 6.62 17.53
N HIS A 112 -5.36 6.10 18.17
CA HIS A 112 -4.82 4.77 17.94
C HIS A 112 -5.57 3.73 18.79
N GLY A 113 -5.57 2.46 18.32
CA GLY A 113 -6.26 1.36 19.00
C GLY A 113 -7.77 1.33 18.75
N GLU A 114 -8.30 2.23 17.92
CA GLU A 114 -9.73 2.39 17.66
C GLU A 114 -10.19 1.59 16.44
N GLN A 115 -10.50 0.31 16.64
CA GLN A 115 -11.05 -0.53 15.60
C GLN A 115 -12.55 -0.28 15.44
N VAL A 116 -12.95 0.18 14.25
CA VAL A 116 -14.37 0.41 13.94
C VAL A 116 -15.10 -0.93 13.77
N MET A 117 -16.21 -1.09 14.50
CA MET A 117 -17.05 -2.29 14.54
C MET A 117 -18.39 -2.07 13.83
N LYS A 118 -18.99 -0.87 13.99
CA LYS A 118 -20.29 -0.53 13.39
C LYS A 118 -20.26 0.89 12.84
N VAL A 119 -21.03 1.07 11.78
CA VAL A 119 -21.31 2.36 11.18
C VAL A 119 -22.80 2.46 10.91
N SER A 120 -23.41 3.56 11.29
CA SER A 120 -24.78 3.90 10.94
C SER A 120 -24.88 5.35 10.52
N GLN A 121 -25.85 5.69 9.70
CA GLN A 121 -26.08 7.06 9.27
C GLN A 121 -27.59 7.39 9.29
N ASN A 122 -27.89 8.67 9.48
CA ASN A 122 -29.21 9.25 9.29
C ASN A 122 -29.10 10.49 8.39
N THR A 123 -30.15 11.31 8.33
CA THR A 123 -30.16 12.56 7.54
C THR A 123 -29.10 13.56 7.97
N ASP A 124 -28.71 13.58 9.26
CA ASP A 124 -27.90 14.63 9.85
C ASP A 124 -26.45 14.24 10.10
N ASN A 125 -26.21 12.99 10.46
CA ASN A 125 -24.87 12.54 10.86
C ASN A 125 -24.59 11.07 10.56
N VAL A 126 -23.30 10.70 10.73
CA VAL A 126 -22.81 9.33 10.78
C VAL A 126 -22.37 9.04 12.21
N THR A 127 -22.75 7.87 12.70
CA THR A 127 -22.30 7.34 13.98
C THR A 127 -21.36 6.16 13.73
N VAL A 128 -20.17 6.22 14.33
CA VAL A 128 -19.13 5.21 14.26
C VAL A 128 -18.90 4.63 15.64
N THR A 129 -19.01 3.31 15.78
CA THR A 129 -18.81 2.60 17.05
C THR A 129 -17.57 1.73 16.96
N THR A 130 -16.67 1.87 17.91
CA THR A 130 -15.53 0.98 18.17
C THR A 130 -15.87 0.03 19.31
N LYS A 131 -14.90 -0.69 19.85
CA LYS A 131 -15.14 -1.59 20.98
C LYS A 131 -15.66 -0.84 22.21
N ASP A 132 -15.01 0.30 22.53
CA ASP A 132 -15.20 0.98 23.80
C ASP A 132 -15.85 2.37 23.66
N ASN A 133 -15.92 2.91 22.42
CA ASN A 133 -16.32 4.29 22.18
C ASN A 133 -17.32 4.45 21.03
N THR A 134 -18.02 5.58 21.03
CA THR A 134 -18.92 6.00 19.96
C THR A 134 -18.62 7.43 19.56
N TYR A 135 -18.47 7.67 18.25
CA TYR A 135 -18.12 8.96 17.66
C TYR A 135 -19.18 9.39 16.65
N ARG A 136 -19.35 10.70 16.46
CA ARG A 136 -20.28 11.28 15.49
C ARG A 136 -19.59 12.29 14.59
N SER A 137 -20.02 12.32 13.31
CA SER A 137 -19.52 13.28 12.33
C SER A 137 -20.57 13.58 11.27
N ASN A 138 -20.35 14.66 10.51
CA ASN A 138 -21.20 14.96 9.34
C ASN A 138 -20.93 14.02 8.18
N LEU A 139 -19.67 13.60 8.02
CA LEU A 139 -19.22 12.69 6.96
C LEU A 139 -18.24 11.65 7.52
N LEU A 140 -18.22 10.47 6.88
CA LEU A 140 -17.27 9.40 7.15
C LEU A 140 -16.49 9.05 5.88
N ILE A 141 -15.17 8.88 6.00
CA ILE A 141 -14.32 8.33 4.95
C ILE A 141 -13.74 7.01 5.42
N GLY A 142 -14.09 5.89 4.76
CA GLY A 142 -13.46 4.60 4.95
C GLY A 142 -12.17 4.51 4.14
N ALA A 143 -11.03 4.47 4.80
CA ALA A 143 -9.68 4.36 4.22
C ALA A 143 -8.86 3.25 4.90
N GLU A 144 -9.53 2.18 5.36
CA GLU A 144 -8.99 1.08 6.18
C GLU A 144 -8.14 0.09 5.37
N GLY A 145 -7.96 0.32 4.08
CA GLY A 145 -7.27 -0.60 3.18
C GLY A 145 -8.13 -1.83 2.81
N ALA A 146 -7.49 -2.83 2.22
CA ALA A 146 -8.14 -4.01 1.65
C ALA A 146 -8.95 -4.86 2.63
N ALA A 147 -8.56 -4.88 3.89
CA ALA A 147 -9.22 -5.65 4.95
C ALA A 147 -10.27 -4.86 5.74
N GLY A 148 -10.61 -3.65 5.28
CA GLY A 148 -11.55 -2.77 5.96
C GLY A 148 -13.01 -3.24 5.91
N HIS A 149 -13.82 -2.69 6.82
CA HIS A 149 -15.23 -3.04 6.96
C HIS A 149 -16.17 -1.94 6.49
N VAL A 150 -15.75 -0.67 6.49
CA VAL A 150 -16.63 0.48 6.17
C VAL A 150 -17.25 0.33 4.78
N ALA A 151 -16.46 -0.06 3.77
CA ALA A 151 -16.97 -0.27 2.42
C ALA A 151 -18.10 -1.32 2.38
N ARG A 152 -17.98 -2.42 3.13
CA ARG A 152 -19.00 -3.46 3.24
C ARG A 152 -20.23 -2.99 4.00
N LEU A 153 -20.03 -2.36 5.16
CA LEU A 153 -21.10 -1.82 5.99
C LEU A 153 -21.94 -0.77 5.25
N ALA A 154 -21.30 -0.02 4.35
CA ALA A 154 -21.96 1.00 3.53
C ALA A 154 -22.54 0.46 2.18
N GLY A 155 -22.35 -0.82 1.85
CA GLY A 155 -22.76 -1.38 0.54
C GLY A 155 -21.97 -0.82 -0.63
N LEU A 156 -20.67 -0.50 -0.43
CA LEU A 156 -19.78 0.11 -1.43
C LEU A 156 -18.70 -0.83 -1.94
N HIS A 157 -18.74 -2.11 -1.57
CA HIS A 157 -17.73 -3.12 -1.92
C HIS A 157 -18.07 -3.91 -3.21
N GLU A 158 -19.12 -3.56 -3.90
CA GLU A 158 -19.54 -4.22 -5.14
C GLU A 158 -18.48 -4.07 -6.24
N ASN A 159 -18.37 -5.10 -7.10
CA ASN A 159 -17.45 -5.15 -8.23
C ASN A 159 -15.96 -5.02 -7.86
N ILE A 160 -15.59 -5.43 -6.66
CA ILE A 160 -14.19 -5.52 -6.22
C ILE A 160 -13.76 -7.00 -6.28
N GLU A 161 -12.80 -7.30 -7.15
CA GLU A 161 -12.11 -8.58 -7.16
C GLU A 161 -10.90 -8.55 -6.23
N GLN A 162 -10.54 -9.71 -5.70
CA GLN A 162 -9.40 -9.84 -4.81
C GLN A 162 -8.20 -10.39 -5.57
N GLY A 163 -7.16 -9.58 -5.65
CA GLY A 163 -5.81 -10.03 -5.84
C GLY A 163 -5.18 -10.42 -4.50
N LEU A 164 -4.03 -11.03 -4.57
CA LEU A 164 -3.22 -11.41 -3.42
C LEU A 164 -1.76 -11.07 -3.70
N ALA A 165 -1.08 -10.54 -2.72
CA ALA A 165 0.37 -10.36 -2.72
C ALA A 165 1.01 -11.17 -1.61
N TRP A 166 2.16 -11.76 -1.90
CA TRP A 166 3.08 -12.34 -0.92
C TRP A 166 4.40 -11.61 -1.01
N GLU A 167 4.97 -11.26 0.12
CA GLU A 167 6.20 -10.46 0.21
C GLU A 167 7.04 -10.90 1.40
N ALA A 168 8.35 -10.85 1.23
CA ALA A 168 9.33 -10.90 2.30
C ALA A 168 10.31 -9.74 2.16
N GLU A 169 10.72 -9.19 3.29
CA GLU A 169 11.85 -8.27 3.39
C GLU A 169 13.11 -9.09 3.67
N ILE A 170 14.03 -9.10 2.71
CA ILE A 170 15.22 -9.94 2.72
C ILE A 170 16.45 -9.08 2.95
N PRO A 171 17.09 -9.14 4.13
CA PRO A 171 18.35 -8.48 4.38
C PRO A 171 19.41 -8.91 3.39
N ALA A 172 20.26 -8.00 2.98
CA ALA A 172 21.38 -8.28 2.09
C ALA A 172 22.64 -7.62 2.61
N ASP A 173 23.81 -8.16 2.19
CA ASP A 173 25.08 -7.55 2.52
C ASP A 173 25.24 -6.18 1.83
N PRO A 174 26.04 -5.27 2.40
CA PRO A 174 26.17 -3.91 1.89
C PRO A 174 26.65 -3.81 0.43
N GLU A 175 27.46 -4.77 -0.05
CA GLU A 175 27.94 -4.79 -1.44
C GLU A 175 26.83 -5.14 -2.40
N THR A 176 26.02 -6.14 -2.07
CA THR A 176 24.82 -6.53 -2.82
C THR A 176 23.81 -5.38 -2.86
N VAL A 177 23.51 -4.76 -1.71
CA VAL A 177 22.60 -3.60 -1.66
C VAL A 177 23.14 -2.47 -2.55
N LYS A 178 24.41 -2.12 -2.46
CA LYS A 178 25.04 -1.08 -3.28
C LYS A 178 24.94 -1.39 -4.78
N THR A 179 25.15 -2.65 -5.17
CA THR A 179 25.10 -3.08 -6.58
C THR A 179 23.70 -2.91 -7.20
N PHE A 180 22.65 -3.12 -6.41
CA PHE A 180 21.27 -3.07 -6.89
C PHE A 180 20.46 -1.89 -6.35
N SER A 181 21.10 -0.95 -5.67
CA SER A 181 20.41 0.17 -4.98
C SER A 181 19.57 1.06 -5.91
N ASN A 182 19.90 1.13 -7.19
CA ASN A 182 19.19 1.93 -8.19
C ASN A 182 18.38 1.10 -9.19
N THR A 183 18.19 -0.21 -8.92
CA THR A 183 17.60 -1.15 -9.88
C THR A 183 16.41 -1.88 -9.28
N VAL A 184 15.28 -1.84 -9.97
CA VAL A 184 14.12 -2.68 -9.71
C VAL A 184 14.08 -3.81 -10.73
N PHE A 185 13.77 -5.01 -10.28
CA PHE A 185 13.48 -6.14 -11.14
C PHE A 185 12.00 -6.49 -11.09
N LEU A 186 11.41 -6.68 -12.27
CA LEU A 186 10.00 -7.04 -12.44
C LEU A 186 9.91 -8.23 -13.44
N ASP A 187 9.22 -9.30 -13.03
CA ASP A 187 8.97 -10.45 -13.90
C ASP A 187 7.48 -10.69 -14.11
N TRP A 188 7.12 -11.00 -15.35
CA TRP A 188 5.76 -11.37 -15.75
C TRP A 188 5.72 -12.68 -16.53
N GLY A 189 4.52 -13.21 -16.75
CA GLY A 189 4.26 -14.27 -17.72
C GLY A 189 4.50 -15.68 -17.22
N SER A 190 4.85 -15.89 -15.95
CA SER A 190 4.98 -17.24 -15.39
C SER A 190 3.62 -17.85 -15.02
N PHE A 191 2.60 -17.03 -14.76
CA PHE A 191 1.21 -17.43 -14.64
C PHE A 191 0.28 -16.24 -15.00
N PRO A 192 -0.98 -16.49 -15.43
CA PRO A 192 -1.88 -15.44 -15.90
C PRO A 192 -2.16 -14.36 -14.86
N GLY A 193 -1.93 -13.10 -15.22
CA GLY A 193 -2.18 -11.94 -14.33
C GLY A 193 -1.27 -11.85 -13.11
N GLY A 194 -0.22 -12.69 -13.04
CA GLY A 194 0.75 -12.66 -11.96
C GLY A 194 2.06 -11.99 -12.37
N TYR A 195 2.72 -11.40 -11.39
CA TYR A 195 4.05 -10.80 -11.55
C TYR A 195 4.85 -10.90 -10.24
N GLY A 196 6.16 -10.80 -10.38
CA GLY A 196 7.10 -10.76 -9.25
C GLY A 196 7.90 -9.48 -9.28
N TRP A 197 8.37 -9.07 -8.12
CA TRP A 197 9.17 -7.85 -7.96
C TRP A 197 10.34 -8.05 -7.01
N VAL A 198 11.38 -7.25 -7.23
CA VAL A 198 12.48 -7.00 -6.29
C VAL A 198 12.67 -5.49 -6.22
N PHE A 199 12.36 -4.90 -5.08
CA PHE A 199 12.54 -3.48 -4.81
C PHE A 199 13.67 -3.28 -3.80
N PRO A 200 14.71 -2.48 -4.14
CA PRO A 200 15.77 -2.15 -3.21
C PRO A 200 15.27 -1.22 -2.11
N LYS A 201 15.69 -1.50 -0.89
CA LYS A 201 15.53 -0.63 0.28
C LYS A 201 16.91 -0.25 0.80
N GLY A 202 17.01 0.53 1.83
CA GLY A 202 18.29 1.01 2.33
C GLY A 202 19.32 -0.09 2.69
N ASP A 203 18.86 -1.18 3.29
CA ASP A 203 19.69 -2.29 3.78
C ASP A 203 19.13 -3.69 3.47
N HIS A 204 18.04 -3.77 2.71
CA HIS A 204 17.34 -5.00 2.37
C HIS A 204 16.61 -4.88 1.03
N PHE A 205 15.98 -5.98 0.58
CA PHE A 205 15.11 -6.01 -0.58
C PHE A 205 13.69 -6.41 -0.17
N SER A 206 12.67 -5.72 -0.71
CA SER A 206 11.32 -6.24 -0.75
C SER A 206 11.20 -7.16 -1.95
N ILE A 207 11.02 -8.46 -1.72
CA ILE A 207 10.85 -9.47 -2.75
C ILE A 207 9.47 -10.09 -2.63
N GLY A 208 8.69 -10.00 -3.70
CA GLY A 208 7.33 -10.50 -3.64
C GLY A 208 6.76 -10.96 -4.96
N VAL A 209 5.56 -11.52 -4.87
CA VAL A 209 4.73 -11.97 -5.97
C VAL A 209 3.31 -11.53 -5.75
N GLY A 210 2.66 -11.04 -6.81
CA GLY A 210 1.25 -10.65 -6.82
C GLY A 210 0.49 -11.28 -7.96
N GLY A 211 -0.82 -11.41 -7.80
CA GLY A 211 -1.70 -11.94 -8.84
C GLY A 211 -3.12 -12.20 -8.36
N PRO A 212 -4.00 -12.73 -9.24
CA PRO A 212 -5.36 -13.09 -8.87
C PRO A 212 -5.39 -14.10 -7.71
N ALA A 213 -6.20 -13.84 -6.68
CA ALA A 213 -6.32 -14.74 -5.53
C ALA A 213 -6.77 -16.16 -5.92
N SER A 214 -7.56 -16.30 -6.98
CA SER A 214 -7.98 -17.59 -7.55
C SER A 214 -6.80 -18.44 -8.09
N LEU A 215 -5.66 -17.81 -8.37
CA LEU A 215 -4.44 -18.46 -8.87
C LEU A 215 -3.34 -18.57 -7.81
N SER A 216 -3.66 -18.35 -6.54
CA SER A 216 -2.69 -18.36 -5.42
C SER A 216 -1.84 -19.64 -5.32
N LYS A 217 -2.37 -20.78 -5.78
CA LYS A 217 -1.60 -22.06 -5.85
C LYS A 217 -0.33 -21.96 -6.72
N TRP A 218 -0.26 -21.02 -7.66
CA TRP A 218 0.89 -20.80 -8.53
C TRP A 218 1.93 -19.87 -7.91
N MET A 219 1.56 -19.09 -6.90
CA MET A 219 2.42 -18.05 -6.33
C MET A 219 3.64 -18.62 -5.61
N MET A 220 3.49 -19.68 -4.80
CA MET A 220 4.63 -20.28 -4.08
C MET A 220 5.66 -20.95 -5.02
N PRO A 221 5.26 -21.79 -5.99
CA PRO A 221 6.21 -22.31 -7.00
C PRO A 221 6.91 -21.20 -7.76
N TYR A 222 6.18 -20.16 -8.13
CA TYR A 222 6.75 -19.00 -8.84
C TYR A 222 7.74 -18.23 -7.96
N TYR A 223 7.39 -17.93 -6.71
CA TYR A 223 8.26 -17.23 -5.77
C TYR A 223 9.58 -17.99 -5.55
N LYS A 224 9.51 -19.30 -5.33
CA LYS A 224 10.71 -20.14 -5.20
C LYS A 224 11.58 -20.11 -6.46
N LYS A 225 10.98 -20.15 -7.64
CA LYS A 225 11.69 -20.03 -8.91
C LYS A 225 12.37 -18.66 -9.07
N MET A 226 11.70 -17.58 -8.65
CA MET A 226 12.27 -16.24 -8.66
C MET A 226 13.49 -16.15 -7.73
N LEU A 227 13.41 -16.67 -6.51
CA LEU A 227 14.54 -16.68 -5.59
C LEU A 227 15.73 -17.48 -6.16
N ALA A 228 15.47 -18.63 -6.75
CA ALA A 228 16.52 -19.43 -7.41
C ALA A 228 17.17 -18.69 -8.59
N TYR A 229 16.37 -17.97 -9.38
CA TYR A 229 16.89 -17.13 -10.47
C TYR A 229 17.78 -16.00 -9.93
N LEU A 230 17.33 -15.28 -8.91
CA LEU A 230 18.08 -14.22 -8.29
C LEU A 230 19.42 -14.74 -7.73
N ALA A 231 19.42 -15.87 -7.05
CA ALA A 231 20.63 -16.46 -6.47
C ALA A 231 21.65 -16.89 -7.54
N SER A 232 21.20 -17.39 -8.71
CA SER A 232 22.09 -17.92 -9.76
C SER A 232 22.67 -16.87 -10.69
N GLU A 233 21.87 -15.87 -11.04
CA GLU A 233 22.20 -14.99 -12.18
C GLU A 233 22.72 -13.61 -11.77
N ARG A 234 22.26 -13.08 -10.66
CA ARG A 234 22.41 -11.66 -10.44
C ARG A 234 22.89 -11.24 -9.08
N SER A 235 22.75 -12.06 -8.11
CA SER A 235 23.10 -11.62 -6.77
C SER A 235 23.54 -12.79 -5.95
N LYS A 236 24.39 -12.52 -5.10
CA LYS A 236 24.67 -13.30 -3.91
C LYS A 236 23.64 -12.94 -2.82
N ILE A 237 22.36 -12.69 -3.20
CA ILE A 237 21.30 -12.51 -2.21
C ILE A 237 21.12 -13.88 -1.59
N GLU A 238 21.81 -14.12 -0.48
CA GLU A 238 21.58 -15.31 0.35
C GLU A 238 20.16 -15.26 0.86
N VAL A 239 19.29 -15.98 0.17
CA VAL A 239 17.92 -16.14 0.59
C VAL A 239 17.94 -17.14 1.73
N LEU A 240 17.90 -16.63 2.94
CA LEU A 240 17.61 -17.45 4.10
C LEU A 240 16.17 -18.00 3.94
N GLU A 241 16.03 -19.30 3.76
CA GLU A 241 14.73 -20.01 3.57
C GLU A 241 13.71 -19.74 4.69
N THR A 242 14.12 -19.14 5.77
CA THR A 242 13.36 -18.93 7.01
C THR A 242 12.68 -17.57 7.12
N MET A 243 12.74 -16.70 6.11
CA MET A 243 12.09 -15.40 6.22
C MET A 243 10.56 -15.52 6.09
N SER A 244 9.86 -14.91 7.02
CA SER A 244 8.39 -14.96 7.08
C SER A 244 7.76 -14.25 5.89
N LEU A 245 7.35 -15.04 4.90
CA LEU A 245 6.55 -14.56 3.78
C LEU A 245 5.18 -14.11 4.30
N LYS A 246 4.86 -12.84 4.11
CA LYS A 246 3.60 -12.25 4.55
C LYS A 246 2.66 -12.07 3.37
N SER A 247 1.37 -12.28 3.60
CA SER A 247 0.36 -12.13 2.56
C SER A 247 -0.57 -10.96 2.84
N TRP A 248 -1.04 -10.32 1.75
CA TRP A 248 -2.01 -9.24 1.85
C TRP A 248 -2.95 -9.24 0.64
N PRO A 249 -4.26 -9.01 0.85
CA PRO A 249 -5.22 -8.86 -0.24
C PRO A 249 -4.99 -7.54 -0.99
N ILE A 250 -5.20 -7.59 -2.31
CA ILE A 250 -5.14 -6.44 -3.22
C ILE A 250 -6.51 -6.29 -3.86
N PRO A 251 -7.33 -5.32 -3.46
CA PRO A 251 -8.66 -5.12 -4.01
C PRO A 251 -8.60 -4.32 -5.30
N VAL A 252 -9.15 -4.89 -6.36
CA VAL A 252 -9.22 -4.28 -7.68
C VAL A 252 -10.67 -4.11 -8.09
N ARG A 253 -11.09 -2.90 -8.39
CA ARG A 253 -12.44 -2.64 -8.89
C ARG A 253 -12.50 -2.87 -10.39
N ILE A 254 -13.20 -3.91 -10.81
CA ILE A 254 -13.26 -4.36 -12.21
C ILE A 254 -14.35 -3.68 -13.05
N LYS A 255 -15.32 -3.02 -12.41
CA LYS A 255 -16.41 -2.29 -13.06
C LYS A 255 -16.69 -0.99 -12.34
N LYS A 256 -17.32 -0.04 -13.03
CA LYS A 256 -17.81 1.18 -12.40
C LYS A 256 -18.68 0.85 -11.18
N GLY A 257 -18.48 1.58 -10.10
CA GLY A 257 -19.21 1.42 -8.86
C GLY A 257 -19.35 2.75 -8.13
N ARG A 258 -20.10 2.74 -7.05
CA ARG A 258 -20.26 3.91 -6.19
C ARG A 258 -19.10 4.00 -5.21
N PHE A 259 -18.62 5.22 -4.97
CA PHE A 259 -17.59 5.52 -3.96
C PHE A 259 -18.19 6.20 -2.73
N HIS A 260 -19.48 6.43 -2.73
CA HIS A 260 -20.23 6.95 -1.59
C HIS A 260 -21.63 6.36 -1.50
N ASN A 261 -22.16 6.35 -0.29
CA ASN A 261 -23.55 6.08 0.04
C ASN A 261 -24.00 7.05 1.14
N GLY A 262 -24.86 8.01 0.78
CA GLY A 262 -25.22 9.07 1.71
C GLY A 262 -23.98 9.84 2.19
N ARG A 263 -23.75 9.80 3.50
CA ARG A 263 -22.65 10.49 4.20
C ARG A 263 -21.35 9.69 4.33
N ILE A 264 -21.30 8.50 3.74
CA ILE A 264 -20.16 7.60 3.83
C ILE A 264 -19.47 7.55 2.48
N LEU A 265 -18.16 7.82 2.46
CA LEU A 265 -17.27 7.71 1.31
C LEU A 265 -16.21 6.62 1.56
N VAL A 266 -15.60 6.12 0.48
CA VAL A 266 -14.46 5.19 0.56
C VAL A 266 -13.30 5.67 -0.30
N ALA A 267 -12.06 5.40 0.12
CA ALA A 267 -10.84 5.82 -0.54
C ALA A 267 -9.74 4.74 -0.49
N GLY A 268 -8.79 4.81 -1.44
CA GLY A 268 -7.66 3.87 -1.53
C GLY A 268 -8.13 2.42 -1.74
N ASP A 269 -7.45 1.47 -1.14
CA ASP A 269 -7.77 0.04 -1.25
C ASP A 269 -9.18 -0.29 -0.75
N ALA A 270 -9.71 0.43 0.22
CA ALA A 270 -11.09 0.26 0.68
C ALA A 270 -12.12 0.56 -0.44
N ALA A 271 -11.74 1.37 -1.41
CA ALA A 271 -12.52 1.66 -2.62
C ALA A 271 -12.18 0.74 -3.81
N GLY A 272 -11.20 -0.16 -3.66
CA GLY A 272 -10.73 -1.03 -4.73
C GLY A 272 -9.98 -0.27 -5.84
N LEU A 273 -9.24 0.77 -5.50
CA LEU A 273 -8.58 1.65 -6.47
C LEU A 273 -7.17 1.18 -6.87
N THR A 274 -6.78 -0.02 -6.52
CA THR A 274 -5.51 -0.59 -6.97
C THR A 274 -5.54 -0.82 -8.49
N ASP A 275 -4.51 -0.34 -9.19
CA ASP A 275 -4.32 -0.61 -10.61
C ASP A 275 -4.05 -2.11 -10.84
N PRO A 276 -4.80 -2.78 -11.73
CA PRO A 276 -4.70 -4.24 -11.92
C PRO A 276 -3.38 -4.69 -12.59
N LEU A 277 -2.67 -3.79 -13.27
CA LEU A 277 -1.43 -4.11 -13.97
C LEU A 277 -0.20 -3.87 -13.11
N THR A 278 -0.16 -2.71 -12.46
CA THR A 278 1.03 -2.26 -11.70
C THR A 278 0.95 -2.59 -10.22
N GLY A 279 -0.25 -2.86 -9.69
CA GLY A 279 -0.48 -2.99 -8.26
C GLY A 279 -0.39 -1.65 -7.50
N GLU A 280 -0.26 -0.51 -8.20
CA GLU A 280 -0.24 0.82 -7.60
C GLU A 280 -1.65 1.19 -7.10
N GLY A 281 -1.75 1.68 -5.86
CA GLY A 281 -3.01 2.02 -5.21
C GLY A 281 -3.09 3.48 -4.78
#